data_1c569e361c80d4caba7a9ee87591744f
#
_entry.id   1c569e361c80d4caba7a9ee87591744f
#
_cell.length_a   1.000
_cell.length_b   1.000
_cell.length_c   1.000
_cell.angle_alpha   90.00
_cell.angle_beta   90.00
_cell.angle_gamma   90.00
#
_symmetry.space_group_name_H-M   'P 1'
#
loop_
_entity.id
_entity.type
_entity.pdbx_description
1 polymer ?
#
loop_
_entity_poly.entity_id
_entity_poly.type
_entity_poly.pdbx_seq_one_letter_code
_entity_poly.pdbx_strand_id
1 'polypeptide(L)'
;MDKLISPCHPEPVFMTTTATTAKTPRTSAPKKRTPQPRPDSEQTRERILDSAEKLFARHGFHGTSIRDIATDADYQFALIGYHFGAKLDLMDRVLGRRAEVLNAERLAFLAQARTRSKGAPLPVRTLMEGYVGALMARASRNDAGWRNYTQLVGSAAASAEWAELTDRHFNAVAREYLGELQRSLPKVPSEALHQAFFFAVGAMVSACARPGRIETLSQGKFKSKELSTLYENLCTFLEGGFKAVASRRPESG
;
A
#
# COMPACT_ATOMS: atom_id res chain seq x y z
N MET A 1 58.02 -7.53 -31.94
CA MET A 1 59.19 -7.18 -31.15
C MET A 1 58.82 -7.29 -29.72
N ASP A 2 58.96 -8.49 -29.15
CA ASP A 2 60.08 -8.94 -28.32
C ASP A 2 60.05 -8.28 -26.95
N LYS A 3 60.07 -8.92 -25.81
CA LYS A 3 60.47 -10.24 -25.24
C LYS A 3 59.84 -10.29 -23.85
N LEU A 4 59.14 -11.33 -23.42
CA LEU A 4 59.61 -12.46 -22.64
C LEU A 4 60.75 -12.16 -21.66
N ILE A 5 60.51 -12.35 -20.36
CA ILE A 5 61.34 -13.15 -19.43
C ILE A 5 60.58 -13.40 -18.13
N SER A 6 60.31 -14.65 -17.83
CA SER A 6 60.26 -15.35 -16.52
C SER A 6 61.60 -16.12 -16.46
N PRO A 7 62.11 -16.67 -15.39
CA PRO A 7 61.57 -17.12 -14.10
C PRO A 7 62.54 -16.93 -12.89
N CYS A 8 62.18 -17.27 -11.71
CA CYS A 8 62.95 -18.20 -10.84
C CYS A 8 62.31 -18.44 -9.46
N HIS A 9 61.96 -19.69 -9.23
CA HIS A 9 61.82 -20.24 -7.88
C HIS A 9 63.20 -20.46 -7.25
N PRO A 10 63.32 -20.56 -5.91
CA PRO A 10 63.60 -21.84 -5.29
C PRO A 10 62.80 -22.15 -4.03
N GLU A 11 62.36 -23.39 -3.91
CA GLU A 11 62.06 -24.14 -2.69
C GLU A 11 63.35 -24.75 -2.09
N PRO A 12 63.24 -25.55 -0.99
CA PRO A 12 62.72 -25.34 0.37
C PRO A 12 63.82 -25.62 1.43
N VAL A 13 63.60 -25.22 2.67
CA VAL A 13 64.38 -25.75 3.79
C VAL A 13 63.44 -26.20 4.93
N PHE A 14 63.41 -27.51 5.12
CA PHE A 14 62.87 -28.17 6.29
C PHE A 14 63.69 -27.86 7.53
N MET A 15 63.03 -27.38 8.59
CA MET A 15 63.54 -27.55 9.96
C MET A 15 62.40 -27.99 10.89
N THR A 16 62.54 -29.20 11.35
CA THR A 16 61.75 -29.84 12.41
C THR A 16 62.10 -29.20 13.76
N THR A 17 61.05 -28.78 14.50
CA THR A 17 61.20 -28.61 15.96
C THR A 17 59.89 -28.92 16.68
N THR A 18 59.97 -29.97 17.43
CA THR A 18 59.25 -30.47 18.63
C THR A 18 58.03 -29.73 19.11
N ALA A 19 56.93 -30.49 19.27
CA ALA A 19 55.67 -30.20 19.90
C ALA A 19 55.80 -29.80 21.38
N THR A 20 55.21 -28.69 21.75
CA THR A 20 54.83 -28.41 23.15
C THR A 20 53.29 -28.15 23.15
N THR A 21 52.57 -29.06 23.78
CA THR A 21 51.13 -29.01 23.98
C THR A 21 50.76 -27.88 24.93
N ALA A 22 50.28 -26.75 24.41
CA ALA A 22 49.60 -25.73 25.17
C ALA A 22 48.09 -25.95 25.13
N LYS A 23 47.52 -26.15 26.30
CA LYS A 23 46.12 -26.39 26.60
C LYS A 23 45.31 -25.13 26.30
N THR A 24 44.48 -25.18 25.27
CA THR A 24 43.54 -24.08 24.91
C THR A 24 42.49 -23.92 26.01
N PRO A 25 42.16 -22.69 26.45
CA PRO A 25 41.06 -22.45 27.39
C PRO A 25 39.73 -22.65 26.67
N ARG A 26 38.88 -23.47 27.30
CA ARG A 26 37.50 -23.75 26.82
C ARG A 26 36.71 -22.45 26.69
N THR A 27 36.18 -22.26 25.51
CA THR A 27 35.17 -21.31 25.10
C THR A 27 34.08 -21.10 26.16
N SER A 28 33.81 -19.84 26.42
CA SER A 28 32.71 -19.34 27.24
C SER A 28 31.37 -19.91 26.79
N ALA A 29 30.59 -20.36 27.76
CA ALA A 29 29.21 -20.83 27.58
C ALA A 29 28.34 -19.78 26.87
N PRO A 30 27.34 -20.19 26.05
CA PRO A 30 26.43 -19.25 25.38
C PRO A 30 25.70 -18.43 26.45
N LYS A 31 25.79 -17.10 26.35
CA LYS A 31 25.01 -16.19 27.19
C LYS A 31 23.53 -16.56 27.04
N LYS A 32 22.91 -17.00 28.14
CA LYS A 32 21.45 -17.15 28.24
C LYS A 32 20.81 -15.83 27.78
N ARG A 33 20.11 -15.85 26.64
CA ARG A 33 19.25 -14.74 26.26
C ARG A 33 18.24 -14.53 27.39
N THR A 34 18.25 -13.37 27.99
CA THR A 34 17.23 -12.95 28.94
C THR A 34 15.89 -13.11 28.28
N PRO A 35 14.89 -13.74 28.90
CA PRO A 35 13.56 -13.81 28.33
C PRO A 35 13.05 -12.38 28.16
N GLN A 36 12.88 -11.92 26.90
CA GLN A 36 12.13 -10.70 26.65
C GLN A 36 10.72 -10.90 27.23
N PRO A 37 10.13 -9.88 27.88
CA PRO A 37 8.74 -9.95 28.29
C PRO A 37 7.92 -10.38 27.07
N ARG A 38 6.99 -11.30 27.24
CA ARG A 38 6.07 -11.70 26.17
C ARG A 38 5.36 -10.43 25.73
N PRO A 39 5.56 -9.93 24.48
CA PRO A 39 4.83 -8.79 24.00
C PRO A 39 3.34 -9.15 24.08
N ASP A 40 2.51 -8.17 24.44
CA ASP A 40 1.07 -8.32 24.32
C ASP A 40 0.76 -8.85 22.91
N SER A 41 -0.10 -9.86 22.83
CA SER A 41 -0.43 -10.52 21.56
C SER A 41 -0.85 -9.50 20.48
N GLU A 42 -1.50 -8.42 20.88
CA GLU A 42 -1.94 -7.35 19.98
C GLU A 42 -0.76 -6.52 19.46
N GLN A 43 0.17 -6.12 20.33
CA GLN A 43 1.36 -5.38 19.91
C GLN A 43 2.23 -6.19 18.92
N THR A 44 2.31 -7.50 19.14
CA THR A 44 3.01 -8.42 18.21
C THR A 44 2.32 -8.42 16.84
N ARG A 45 0.99 -8.53 16.82
CA ARG A 45 0.20 -8.52 15.58
C ARG A 45 0.39 -7.22 14.80
N GLU A 46 0.30 -6.08 15.47
CA GLU A 46 0.49 -4.77 14.83
C GLU A 46 1.89 -4.62 14.24
N ARG A 47 2.94 -5.02 14.93
CA ARG A 47 4.31 -4.96 14.39
C ARG A 47 4.49 -5.86 13.16
N ILE A 48 3.90 -7.05 13.15
CA ILE A 48 3.93 -7.93 11.97
C ILE A 48 3.16 -7.29 10.81
N LEU A 49 1.99 -6.72 11.05
CA LEU A 49 1.20 -6.03 10.04
C LEU A 49 1.92 -4.81 9.45
N ASP A 50 2.61 -4.02 10.27
CA ASP A 50 3.38 -2.86 9.82
C ASP A 50 4.56 -3.28 8.93
N SER A 51 5.27 -4.34 9.31
CA SER A 51 6.36 -4.91 8.52
C SER A 51 5.85 -5.49 7.20
N ALA A 52 4.74 -6.22 7.23
CA ALA A 52 4.12 -6.78 6.04
C ALA A 52 3.66 -5.68 5.08
N GLU A 53 2.96 -4.65 5.60
CA GLU A 53 2.52 -3.49 4.82
C GLU A 53 3.70 -2.80 4.12
N LYS A 54 4.79 -2.56 4.85
CA LYS A 54 6.01 -1.94 4.32
C LYS A 54 6.64 -2.77 3.21
N LEU A 55 6.78 -4.07 3.41
CA LEU A 55 7.45 -4.95 2.46
C LEU A 55 6.58 -5.22 1.23
N PHE A 56 5.27 -5.44 1.41
CA PHE A 56 4.34 -5.59 0.30
C PHE A 56 4.26 -4.31 -0.56
N ALA A 57 4.30 -3.14 0.05
CA ALA A 57 4.33 -1.87 -0.67
C ALA A 57 5.60 -1.70 -1.51
N ARG A 58 6.77 -2.14 -0.99
CA ARG A 58 8.07 -1.95 -1.66
C ARG A 58 8.38 -3.00 -2.72
N HIS A 59 8.08 -4.25 -2.43
CA HIS A 59 8.52 -5.40 -3.22
C HIS A 59 7.37 -6.15 -3.88
N GLY A 60 6.13 -5.72 -3.64
CA GLY A 60 4.93 -6.44 -4.04
C GLY A 60 4.71 -7.71 -3.24
N PHE A 61 3.54 -8.32 -3.45
CA PHE A 61 3.19 -9.57 -2.77
C PHE A 61 4.15 -10.70 -3.13
N HIS A 62 4.41 -10.92 -4.43
CA HIS A 62 5.25 -12.02 -4.90
C HIS A 62 6.73 -11.84 -4.52
N GLY A 63 7.23 -10.60 -4.50
CA GLY A 63 8.60 -10.27 -4.12
C GLY A 63 8.88 -10.27 -2.62
N THR A 64 7.87 -10.55 -1.77
CA THR A 64 8.00 -10.56 -0.32
C THR A 64 7.76 -11.97 0.21
N SER A 65 8.65 -12.51 1.04
CA SER A 65 8.44 -13.79 1.75
C SER A 65 8.00 -13.55 3.20
N ILE A 66 7.34 -14.56 3.81
CA ILE A 66 7.03 -14.53 5.25
C ILE A 66 8.31 -14.46 6.10
N ARG A 67 9.43 -15.00 5.60
CA ARG A 67 10.73 -14.90 6.30
C ARG A 67 11.26 -13.47 6.32
N ASP A 68 11.11 -12.73 5.22
CA ASP A 68 11.50 -11.32 5.17
C ASP A 68 10.67 -10.50 6.17
N ILE A 69 9.36 -10.76 6.24
CA ILE A 69 8.46 -10.11 7.19
C ILE A 69 8.85 -10.46 8.64
N ALA A 70 9.16 -11.72 8.92
CA ALA A 70 9.60 -12.15 10.25
C ALA A 70 10.89 -11.45 10.67
N THR A 71 11.86 -11.36 9.76
CA THR A 71 13.13 -10.68 9.98
C THR A 71 12.94 -9.18 10.24
N ASP A 72 12.13 -8.51 9.42
CA ASP A 72 11.86 -7.07 9.55
C ASP A 72 11.07 -6.73 10.82
N ALA A 73 10.13 -7.60 11.21
CA ALA A 73 9.35 -7.44 12.43
C ALA A 73 10.11 -7.84 13.72
N ASP A 74 11.28 -8.46 13.60
CA ASP A 74 12.07 -9.04 14.69
C ASP A 74 11.30 -10.12 15.49
N TYR A 75 10.63 -11.02 14.74
CA TYR A 75 9.92 -12.17 15.31
C TYR A 75 10.32 -13.48 14.61
N GLN A 76 10.01 -14.60 15.28
CA GLN A 76 10.22 -15.91 14.69
C GLN A 76 9.19 -16.19 13.58
N PHE A 77 9.63 -16.81 12.49
CA PHE A 77 8.77 -17.20 11.36
C PHE A 77 7.50 -17.96 11.77
N ALA A 78 7.63 -18.92 12.70
CA ALA A 78 6.51 -19.72 13.18
C ALA A 78 5.39 -18.86 13.84
N LEU A 79 5.74 -17.72 14.41
CA LEU A 79 4.79 -16.82 15.06
C LEU A 79 3.87 -16.14 14.04
N ILE A 80 4.38 -15.81 12.86
CA ILE A 80 3.56 -15.22 11.79
C ILE A 80 2.51 -16.21 11.31
N GLY A 81 2.91 -17.47 11.05
CA GLY A 81 1.97 -18.52 10.70
C GLY A 81 0.91 -18.78 11.77
N TYR A 82 1.30 -18.71 13.05
CA TYR A 82 0.36 -18.84 14.15
C TYR A 82 -0.69 -17.71 14.20
N HIS A 83 -0.27 -16.44 13.99
CA HIS A 83 -1.18 -15.30 14.09
C HIS A 83 -2.01 -15.06 12.83
N PHE A 84 -1.47 -15.37 11.65
CA PHE A 84 -2.06 -14.93 10.38
C PHE A 84 -2.31 -16.03 9.36
N GLY A 85 -1.79 -17.25 9.58
CA GLY A 85 -1.97 -18.33 8.61
C GLY A 85 -1.07 -18.16 7.38
N ALA A 86 -1.67 -18.24 6.19
CA ALA A 86 -0.96 -18.11 4.93
C ALA A 86 -0.59 -16.64 4.61
N LYS A 87 0.35 -16.45 3.68
CA LYS A 87 0.76 -15.11 3.24
C LYS A 87 -0.40 -14.29 2.67
N LEU A 88 -1.35 -14.96 2.01
CA LEU A 88 -2.56 -14.32 1.48
C LEU A 88 -3.47 -13.81 2.60
N ASP A 89 -3.63 -14.58 3.69
CA ASP A 89 -4.41 -14.15 4.85
C ASP A 89 -3.77 -12.95 5.54
N LEU A 90 -2.43 -12.92 5.59
CA LEU A 90 -1.71 -11.75 6.09
C LEU A 90 -1.93 -10.51 5.20
N MET A 91 -1.92 -10.68 3.87
CA MET A 91 -2.22 -9.59 2.93
C MET A 91 -3.66 -9.07 3.10
N ASP A 92 -4.63 -9.97 3.27
CA ASP A 92 -6.03 -9.65 3.57
C ASP A 92 -6.13 -8.78 4.84
N ARG A 93 -5.44 -9.15 5.92
CA ARG A 93 -5.41 -8.37 7.16
C ARG A 93 -4.73 -7.02 7.00
N VAL A 94 -3.65 -6.95 6.24
CA VAL A 94 -2.96 -5.68 5.94
C VAL A 94 -3.89 -4.72 5.19
N LEU A 95 -4.59 -5.19 4.16
CA LEU A 95 -5.55 -4.38 3.42
C LEU A 95 -6.75 -3.97 4.29
N GLY A 96 -7.33 -4.93 5.01
CA GLY A 96 -8.55 -4.74 5.80
C GLY A 96 -8.40 -3.70 6.90
N ARG A 97 -7.31 -3.75 7.67
CA ARG A 97 -7.10 -2.90 8.86
C ARG A 97 -7.22 -1.40 8.57
N ARG A 98 -6.71 -0.93 7.43
CA ARG A 98 -6.81 0.48 7.05
C ARG A 98 -8.02 0.78 6.17
N ALA A 99 -8.52 -0.22 5.42
CA ALA A 99 -9.76 -0.10 4.69
C ALA A 99 -10.94 0.17 5.63
N GLU A 100 -11.00 -0.48 6.79
CA GLU A 100 -12.01 -0.25 7.83
C GLU A 100 -12.06 1.21 8.26
N VAL A 101 -10.90 1.83 8.51
CA VAL A 101 -10.79 3.25 8.89
C VAL A 101 -11.30 4.16 7.77
N LEU A 102 -10.86 3.92 6.53
CA LEU A 102 -11.28 4.72 5.37
C LEU A 102 -12.78 4.60 5.11
N ASN A 103 -13.30 3.39 5.20
CA ASN A 103 -14.71 3.12 4.95
C ASN A 103 -15.60 3.74 6.03
N ALA A 104 -15.17 3.71 7.29
CA ALA A 104 -15.90 4.39 8.37
C ALA A 104 -15.94 5.92 8.13
N GLU A 105 -14.84 6.54 7.74
CA GLU A 105 -14.78 7.96 7.40
C GLU A 105 -15.68 8.31 6.20
N ARG A 106 -15.65 7.50 5.14
CA ARG A 106 -16.50 7.66 3.95
C ARG A 106 -18.00 7.56 4.29
N LEU A 107 -18.37 6.54 5.03
CA LEU A 107 -19.77 6.35 5.44
C LEU A 107 -20.27 7.45 6.36
N ALA A 108 -19.43 7.90 7.32
CA ALA A 108 -19.76 9.02 8.20
C ALA A 108 -19.97 10.32 7.39
N PHE A 109 -19.11 10.61 6.44
CA PHE A 109 -19.25 11.76 5.53
C PHE A 109 -20.56 11.66 4.73
N LEU A 110 -20.84 10.50 4.14
CA LEU A 110 -22.06 10.27 3.34
C LEU A 110 -23.32 10.45 4.18
N ALA A 111 -23.34 9.92 5.40
CA ALA A 111 -24.46 10.08 6.33
C ALA A 111 -24.72 11.56 6.67
N GLN A 112 -23.65 12.32 6.96
CA GLN A 112 -23.76 13.77 7.21
C GLN A 112 -24.27 14.53 5.99
N ALA A 113 -23.76 14.20 4.78
CA ALA A 113 -24.20 14.83 3.55
C ALA A 113 -25.70 14.56 3.28
N ARG A 114 -26.15 13.30 3.46
CA ARG A 114 -27.56 12.91 3.36
C ARG A 114 -28.46 13.70 4.32
N THR A 115 -28.01 13.86 5.56
CA THR A 115 -28.76 14.66 6.56
C THR A 115 -28.87 16.12 6.15
N ARG A 116 -27.78 16.73 5.69
CA ARG A 116 -27.77 18.15 5.25
C ARG A 116 -28.64 18.38 4.02
N SER A 117 -28.67 17.44 3.09
CA SER A 117 -29.47 17.54 1.86
C SER A 117 -30.98 17.35 2.08
N LYS A 118 -31.40 16.93 3.28
CA LYS A 118 -32.81 16.68 3.61
C LYS A 118 -33.51 15.76 2.60
N GLY A 119 -32.78 14.77 2.09
CA GLY A 119 -33.28 13.80 1.11
C GLY A 119 -33.14 14.20 -0.36
N ALA A 120 -32.69 15.43 -0.66
CA ALA A 120 -32.38 15.81 -2.04
C ALA A 120 -31.12 15.04 -2.54
N PRO A 121 -31.01 14.80 -3.88
CA PRO A 121 -29.81 14.21 -4.46
C PRO A 121 -28.57 15.04 -4.12
N LEU A 122 -27.47 14.35 -3.80
CA LEU A 122 -26.21 15.00 -3.43
C LEU A 122 -25.48 15.49 -4.67
N PRO A 123 -24.86 16.69 -4.64
CA PRO A 123 -24.01 17.14 -5.73
C PRO A 123 -22.88 16.14 -6.01
N VAL A 124 -22.55 15.87 -7.28
CA VAL A 124 -21.43 14.99 -7.67
C VAL A 124 -20.13 15.42 -7.00
N ARG A 125 -19.87 16.74 -6.91
CA ARG A 125 -18.72 17.29 -6.21
C ARG A 125 -18.65 16.80 -4.77
N THR A 126 -19.74 16.90 -4.02
CA THR A 126 -19.83 16.43 -2.64
C THR A 126 -19.55 14.94 -2.50
N LEU A 127 -20.08 14.13 -3.43
CA LEU A 127 -19.82 12.68 -3.44
C LEU A 127 -18.34 12.38 -3.68
N MET A 128 -17.70 13.08 -4.61
CA MET A 128 -16.28 12.90 -4.88
C MET A 128 -15.42 13.37 -3.71
N GLU A 129 -15.74 14.50 -3.10
CA GLU A 129 -15.06 15.00 -1.89
C GLU A 129 -15.10 13.96 -0.75
N GLY A 130 -16.24 13.37 -0.50
CA GLY A 130 -16.40 12.36 0.54
C GLY A 130 -15.64 11.07 0.25
N TYR A 131 -15.68 10.58 -1.00
CA TYR A 131 -15.02 9.33 -1.34
C TYR A 131 -13.49 9.46 -1.43
N VAL A 132 -13.02 10.50 -2.10
CA VAL A 132 -11.60 10.75 -2.35
C VAL A 132 -10.93 11.33 -1.10
N GLY A 133 -11.62 12.22 -0.38
CA GLY A 133 -11.06 12.99 0.72
C GLY A 133 -10.50 12.15 1.86
N ALA A 134 -11.15 11.04 2.20
CA ALA A 134 -10.68 10.14 3.26
C ALA A 134 -9.25 9.62 2.99
N LEU A 135 -8.98 9.13 1.77
CA LEU A 135 -7.65 8.63 1.41
C LEU A 135 -6.64 9.78 1.25
N MET A 136 -7.03 10.89 0.61
CA MET A 136 -6.16 12.06 0.41
C MET A 136 -5.73 12.68 1.75
N ALA A 137 -6.64 12.81 2.71
CA ALA A 137 -6.33 13.29 4.05
C ALA A 137 -5.31 12.41 4.78
N ARG A 138 -5.37 11.10 4.59
CA ARG A 138 -4.40 10.15 5.13
C ARG A 138 -3.06 10.21 4.41
N ALA A 139 -3.08 10.30 3.07
CA ALA A 139 -1.88 10.43 2.24
C ALA A 139 -1.13 11.75 2.48
N SER A 140 -1.82 12.80 2.96
CA SER A 140 -1.21 14.11 3.27
C SER A 140 -0.40 14.11 4.56
N ARG A 141 -0.69 13.20 5.48
CA ARG A 141 0.05 13.07 6.74
C ARG A 141 1.46 12.55 6.48
N ASN A 142 2.41 13.00 7.29
CA ASN A 142 3.79 12.47 7.23
C ASN A 142 3.89 11.12 7.96
N ASP A 143 3.05 10.17 7.58
CA ASP A 143 2.93 8.85 8.16
C ASP A 143 3.44 7.81 7.15
N ALA A 144 4.47 7.06 7.53
CA ALA A 144 5.08 6.06 6.67
C ALA A 144 4.12 4.90 6.35
N GLY A 145 3.29 4.49 7.32
CA GLY A 145 2.32 3.43 7.14
C GLY A 145 1.26 3.83 6.12
N TRP A 146 0.66 5.01 6.23
CA TRP A 146 -0.30 5.45 5.22
C TRP A 146 0.31 5.64 3.83
N ARG A 147 1.59 6.04 3.73
CA ARG A 147 2.30 6.07 2.42
C ARG A 147 2.45 4.66 1.84
N ASN A 148 2.88 3.69 2.64
CA ASN A 148 2.99 2.30 2.20
C ASN A 148 1.63 1.75 1.76
N TYR A 149 0.60 2.01 2.57
CA TYR A 149 -0.76 1.56 2.28
C TYR A 149 -1.30 2.14 0.97
N THR A 150 -1.10 3.43 0.69
CA THR A 150 -1.55 4.04 -0.59
C THR A 150 -0.87 3.43 -1.80
N GLN A 151 0.42 3.07 -1.69
CA GLN A 151 1.13 2.35 -2.74
C GLN A 151 0.57 0.93 -2.93
N LEU A 152 0.32 0.23 -1.82
CA LEU A 152 -0.21 -1.13 -1.85
C LEU A 152 -1.61 -1.17 -2.46
N VAL A 153 -2.53 -0.30 -2.02
CA VAL A 153 -3.88 -0.19 -2.58
C VAL A 153 -3.83 0.18 -4.06
N GLY A 154 -2.88 1.04 -4.45
CA GLY A 154 -2.66 1.38 -5.85
C GLY A 154 -2.32 0.19 -6.72
N SER A 155 -1.42 -0.64 -6.26
CA SER A 155 -1.03 -1.86 -6.94
C SER A 155 -2.17 -2.88 -6.98
N ALA A 156 -2.91 -3.01 -5.87
CA ALA A 156 -4.05 -3.92 -5.79
C ALA A 156 -5.20 -3.50 -6.71
N ALA A 157 -5.55 -2.22 -6.76
CA ALA A 157 -6.63 -1.71 -7.60
C ALA A 157 -6.35 -1.85 -9.11
N ALA A 158 -5.09 -2.00 -9.52
CA ALA A 158 -4.67 -2.13 -10.91
C ALA A 158 -4.52 -3.61 -11.36
N SER A 159 -4.75 -4.59 -10.49
CA SER A 159 -4.50 -6.01 -10.78
C SER A 159 -5.75 -6.86 -10.57
N ALA A 160 -6.09 -7.65 -11.59
CA ALA A 160 -7.19 -8.62 -11.49
C ALA A 160 -6.94 -9.72 -10.42
N GLU A 161 -5.69 -9.99 -10.09
CA GLU A 161 -5.31 -10.93 -9.02
C GLU A 161 -5.92 -10.56 -7.67
N TRP A 162 -6.10 -9.26 -7.41
CA TRP A 162 -6.61 -8.74 -6.14
C TRP A 162 -8.09 -8.37 -6.15
N ALA A 163 -8.81 -8.74 -7.21
CA ALA A 163 -10.23 -8.37 -7.38
C ALA A 163 -11.09 -8.84 -6.19
N GLU A 164 -10.88 -10.07 -5.69
CA GLU A 164 -11.62 -10.61 -4.55
C GLU A 164 -11.34 -9.86 -3.25
N LEU A 165 -10.06 -9.53 -2.99
CA LEU A 165 -9.70 -8.75 -1.80
C LEU A 165 -10.22 -7.31 -1.90
N THR A 166 -10.17 -6.70 -3.07
CA THR A 166 -10.72 -5.36 -3.29
C THR A 166 -12.24 -5.34 -3.16
N ASP A 167 -12.94 -6.37 -3.63
CA ASP A 167 -14.39 -6.51 -3.40
C ASP A 167 -14.70 -6.59 -1.91
N ARG A 168 -14.03 -7.46 -1.20
CA ARG A 168 -14.25 -7.69 0.23
C ARG A 168 -14.08 -6.42 1.07
N HIS A 169 -13.06 -5.62 0.79
CA HIS A 169 -12.71 -4.49 1.63
C HIS A 169 -13.26 -3.14 1.17
N PHE A 170 -13.64 -2.97 -0.10
CA PHE A 170 -13.95 -1.64 -0.62
C PHE A 170 -15.31 -1.55 -1.33
N ASN A 171 -15.78 -2.60 -1.98
CA ASN A 171 -16.92 -2.49 -2.88
C ASN A 171 -18.25 -2.23 -2.15
N ALA A 172 -18.40 -2.64 -0.91
CA ALA A 172 -19.62 -2.32 -0.16
C ALA A 172 -19.83 -0.80 -0.06
N VAL A 173 -18.79 -0.05 0.32
CA VAL A 173 -18.87 1.41 0.41
C VAL A 173 -18.91 2.06 -0.98
N ALA A 174 -18.21 1.51 -1.95
CA ALA A 174 -18.30 1.98 -3.33
C ALA A 174 -19.73 1.91 -3.88
N ARG A 175 -20.46 0.83 -3.60
CA ARG A 175 -21.89 0.67 -3.99
C ARG A 175 -22.79 1.73 -3.35
N GLU A 176 -22.54 2.14 -2.10
CA GLU A 176 -23.28 3.24 -1.45
C GLU A 176 -23.09 4.56 -2.22
N TYR A 177 -21.86 4.88 -2.60
CA TYR A 177 -21.58 6.09 -3.39
C TYR A 177 -22.12 6.01 -4.82
N LEU A 178 -22.05 4.85 -5.46
CA LEU A 178 -22.66 4.61 -6.76
C LEU A 178 -24.19 4.79 -6.73
N GLY A 179 -24.84 4.33 -5.66
CA GLY A 179 -26.27 4.55 -5.45
C GLY A 179 -26.63 6.04 -5.37
N GLU A 180 -25.84 6.85 -4.66
CA GLU A 180 -26.04 8.30 -4.60
C GLU A 180 -25.72 9.00 -5.93
N LEU A 181 -24.70 8.54 -6.64
CA LEU A 181 -24.42 9.03 -8.00
C LEU A 181 -25.56 8.76 -8.95
N GLN A 182 -26.17 7.56 -8.89
CA GLN A 182 -27.36 7.24 -9.72
C GLN A 182 -28.57 8.13 -9.36
N ARG A 183 -28.76 8.46 -8.07
CA ARG A 183 -29.78 9.42 -7.64
C ARG A 183 -29.51 10.84 -8.17
N SER A 184 -28.25 11.25 -8.20
CA SER A 184 -27.82 12.57 -8.66
C SER A 184 -27.85 12.71 -10.17
N LEU A 185 -27.64 11.61 -10.88
CA LEU A 185 -27.54 11.53 -12.34
C LEU A 185 -28.50 10.46 -12.88
N PRO A 186 -29.82 10.61 -12.68
CA PRO A 186 -30.80 9.53 -12.93
C PRO A 186 -30.93 9.13 -14.42
N LYS A 187 -30.50 9.99 -15.34
CA LYS A 187 -30.55 9.73 -16.79
C LYS A 187 -29.29 9.03 -17.33
N VAL A 188 -28.25 8.89 -16.50
CA VAL A 188 -27.01 8.25 -16.94
C VAL A 188 -27.18 6.73 -16.80
N PRO A 189 -26.85 5.94 -17.83
CA PRO A 189 -26.83 4.49 -17.73
C PRO A 189 -25.95 4.01 -16.58
N SER A 190 -26.43 3.02 -15.84
CA SER A 190 -25.70 2.47 -14.68
C SER A 190 -24.30 2.01 -15.04
N GLU A 191 -24.12 1.38 -16.20
CA GLU A 191 -22.82 0.96 -16.71
C GLU A 191 -21.83 2.13 -16.84
N ALA A 192 -22.28 3.25 -17.44
CA ALA A 192 -21.46 4.44 -17.61
C ALA A 192 -21.05 5.06 -16.26
N LEU A 193 -21.93 5.01 -15.23
CA LEU A 193 -21.59 5.44 -13.88
C LEU A 193 -20.55 4.52 -13.23
N HIS A 194 -20.65 3.20 -13.42
CA HIS A 194 -19.64 2.26 -12.91
C HIS A 194 -18.29 2.48 -13.56
N GLN A 195 -18.25 2.70 -14.89
CA GLN A 195 -17.03 3.02 -15.62
C GLN A 195 -16.40 4.35 -15.13
N ALA A 196 -17.22 5.41 -15.00
CA ALA A 196 -16.76 6.70 -14.49
C ALA A 196 -16.23 6.60 -13.04
N PHE A 197 -16.89 5.81 -12.20
CA PHE A 197 -16.45 5.56 -10.84
C PHE A 197 -15.13 4.77 -10.81
N PHE A 198 -14.97 3.77 -11.65
CA PHE A 198 -13.72 3.03 -11.79
C PHE A 198 -12.56 3.98 -12.18
N PHE A 199 -12.77 4.89 -13.13
CA PHE A 199 -11.78 5.91 -13.49
C PHE A 199 -11.49 6.86 -12.32
N ALA A 200 -12.51 7.25 -11.56
CA ALA A 200 -12.34 8.08 -10.36
C ALA A 200 -11.47 7.40 -9.30
N VAL A 201 -11.67 6.11 -9.05
CA VAL A 201 -10.83 5.30 -8.14
C VAL A 201 -9.38 5.26 -8.65
N GLY A 202 -9.16 4.99 -9.92
CA GLY A 202 -7.83 4.98 -10.53
C GLY A 202 -7.10 6.32 -10.40
N ALA A 203 -7.80 7.43 -10.68
CA ALA A 203 -7.25 8.78 -10.54
C ALA A 203 -6.90 9.10 -9.07
N MET A 204 -7.79 8.78 -8.13
CA MET A 204 -7.56 8.95 -6.69
C MET A 204 -6.31 8.19 -6.22
N VAL A 205 -6.22 6.93 -6.56
CA VAL A 205 -5.10 6.09 -6.15
C VAL A 205 -3.79 6.59 -6.74
N SER A 206 -3.78 6.96 -8.03
CA SER A 206 -2.60 7.53 -8.70
C SER A 206 -2.16 8.85 -8.04
N ALA A 207 -3.10 9.72 -7.67
CA ALA A 207 -2.80 10.96 -6.96
C ALA A 207 -2.19 10.71 -5.57
N CYS A 208 -2.71 9.72 -4.82
CA CYS A 208 -2.24 9.39 -3.48
C CYS A 208 -0.87 8.70 -3.49
N ALA A 209 -0.59 7.83 -4.46
CA ALA A 209 0.68 7.11 -4.58
C ALA A 209 1.87 8.04 -4.91
N ARG A 210 1.61 9.22 -5.44
CA ARG A 210 2.63 10.24 -5.78
C ARG A 210 3.86 9.67 -6.49
N PRO A 211 3.70 9.08 -7.68
CA PRO A 211 4.78 8.38 -8.37
C PRO A 211 5.87 9.31 -8.95
N GLY A 212 5.89 10.60 -8.58
CA GLY A 212 6.82 11.60 -9.13
C GLY A 212 6.56 11.97 -10.59
N ARG A 213 5.42 11.53 -11.15
CA ARG A 213 5.14 11.72 -12.57
C ARG A 213 4.84 13.17 -12.94
N ILE A 214 4.23 13.96 -12.05
CA ILE A 214 4.01 15.40 -12.27
C ILE A 214 5.35 16.11 -12.39
N GLU A 215 6.29 15.76 -11.54
CA GLU A 215 7.66 16.28 -11.56
C GLU A 215 8.37 15.97 -12.87
N THR A 216 8.30 14.72 -13.33
CA THR A 216 8.96 14.31 -14.57
C THR A 216 8.30 14.92 -15.81
N LEU A 217 6.96 14.92 -15.88
CA LEU A 217 6.23 15.53 -16.98
C LEU A 217 6.47 17.05 -17.10
N SER A 218 6.60 17.73 -15.95
CA SER A 218 6.86 19.17 -15.91
C SER A 218 8.34 19.54 -15.97
N GLN A 219 9.24 18.56 -16.14
CA GLN A 219 10.69 18.77 -16.10
C GLN A 219 11.12 19.48 -14.79
N GLY A 220 10.50 19.10 -13.68
CA GLY A 220 10.80 19.63 -12.35
C GLY A 220 10.14 20.96 -12.01
N LYS A 221 9.36 21.56 -12.92
CA LYS A 221 8.70 22.85 -12.69
C LYS A 221 7.62 22.78 -11.62
N PHE A 222 6.86 21.67 -11.56
CA PHE A 222 5.77 21.48 -10.61
C PHE A 222 6.09 20.32 -9.67
N LYS A 223 5.57 20.43 -8.44
CA LYS A 223 5.77 19.43 -7.39
C LYS A 223 4.41 18.91 -6.93
N SER A 224 4.29 17.59 -6.81
CA SER A 224 3.06 16.93 -6.27
C SER A 224 2.98 16.98 -4.74
N LYS A 225 3.83 17.77 -4.07
CA LYS A 225 3.89 17.82 -2.60
C LYS A 225 2.69 18.52 -1.95
N GLU A 226 2.07 19.47 -2.64
CA GLU A 226 0.92 20.21 -2.12
C GLU A 226 -0.37 19.43 -2.40
N LEU A 227 -0.66 18.48 -1.52
CA LEU A 227 -1.82 17.61 -1.64
C LEU A 227 -3.16 18.34 -1.55
N SER A 228 -3.22 19.50 -0.91
CA SER A 228 -4.43 20.33 -0.89
C SER A 228 -4.84 20.78 -2.30
N THR A 229 -3.90 21.36 -3.04
CA THR A 229 -4.12 21.78 -4.44
C THR A 229 -4.42 20.58 -5.34
N LEU A 230 -3.69 19.47 -5.13
CA LEU A 230 -3.92 18.26 -5.90
C LEU A 230 -5.32 17.68 -5.63
N TYR A 231 -5.79 17.71 -4.38
CA TYR A 231 -7.13 17.28 -4.00
C TYR A 231 -8.22 18.12 -4.67
N GLU A 232 -8.12 19.46 -4.63
CA GLU A 232 -9.08 20.35 -5.27
C GLU A 232 -9.15 20.13 -6.79
N ASN A 233 -7.99 20.02 -7.43
CA ASN A 233 -7.91 19.76 -8.86
C ASN A 233 -8.49 18.38 -9.22
N LEU A 234 -8.22 17.36 -8.39
CA LEU A 234 -8.77 16.01 -8.59
C LEU A 234 -10.30 16.03 -8.47
N CYS A 235 -10.85 16.63 -7.43
CA CYS A 235 -12.30 16.73 -7.27
C CYS A 235 -12.96 17.50 -8.43
N THR A 236 -12.33 18.57 -8.90
CA THR A 236 -12.81 19.34 -10.06
C THR A 236 -12.78 18.50 -11.35
N PHE A 237 -11.68 17.77 -11.57
CA PHE A 237 -11.54 16.86 -12.70
C PHE A 237 -12.59 15.75 -12.71
N LEU A 238 -12.82 15.13 -11.54
CA LEU A 238 -13.80 14.06 -11.40
C LEU A 238 -15.23 14.57 -11.59
N GLU A 239 -15.57 15.71 -10.98
CA GLU A 239 -16.88 16.35 -11.19
C GLU A 239 -17.13 16.64 -12.67
N GLY A 240 -16.14 17.21 -13.35
CA GLY A 240 -16.21 17.46 -14.81
C GLY A 240 -16.39 16.17 -15.61
N GLY A 241 -15.68 15.11 -15.25
CA GLY A 241 -15.81 13.80 -15.89
C GLY A 241 -17.22 13.21 -15.77
N PHE A 242 -17.81 13.21 -14.57
CA PHE A 242 -19.18 12.74 -14.36
C PHE A 242 -20.22 13.60 -15.08
N LYS A 243 -20.05 14.93 -15.10
CA LYS A 243 -20.93 15.83 -15.87
C LYS A 243 -20.83 15.59 -17.37
N ALA A 244 -19.63 15.33 -17.89
CA ALA A 244 -19.44 15.01 -19.29
C ALA A 244 -20.10 13.68 -19.68
N VAL A 245 -20.00 12.66 -18.83
CA VAL A 245 -20.71 11.38 -19.04
C VAL A 245 -22.22 11.60 -19.02
N ALA A 246 -22.73 12.47 -18.14
CA ALA A 246 -24.16 12.78 -18.06
C ALA A 246 -24.69 13.56 -19.27
N SER A 247 -23.84 14.31 -19.97
CA SER A 247 -24.23 15.07 -21.17
C SER A 247 -24.19 14.27 -22.47
N ARG A 248 -23.63 13.05 -22.46
CA ARG A 248 -23.64 12.17 -23.63
C ARG A 248 -25.07 11.76 -23.99
N ARG A 249 -25.47 12.06 -25.20
CA ARG A 249 -26.71 11.49 -25.77
C ARG A 249 -26.45 9.99 -26.01
N PRO A 250 -27.39 9.09 -25.66
CA PRO A 250 -27.28 7.72 -26.15
C PRO A 250 -27.21 7.76 -27.67
N GLU A 251 -26.22 7.13 -28.24
CA GLU A 251 -26.20 6.89 -29.70
C GLU A 251 -27.44 6.06 -30.02
N SER A 252 -28.31 6.59 -30.87
CA SER A 252 -29.49 5.88 -31.39
C SER A 252 -28.92 4.72 -32.20
N GLY A 253 -28.89 3.51 -31.64
CA GLY A 253 -28.65 2.28 -32.39
C GLY A 253 -29.83 1.91 -33.27
#